data_55c97eb090efb529d1131de05002a0cc
#
_entry.id   55c97eb090efb529d1131de05002a0cc
#
_cell.length_a   1.000
_cell.length_b   1.000
_cell.length_c   1.000
_cell.angle_alpha   90.00
_cell.angle_beta   90.00
_cell.angle_gamma   90.00
#
_symmetry.space_group_name_H-M   'P 1'
#
loop_
_entity.id
_entity.type
_entity.pdbx_description
1 polymer ?
#
loop_
_entity_poly.entity_id
_entity_poly.type
_entity_poly.pdbx_seq_one_letter_code
_entity_poly.pdbx_strand_id
1 'polypeptide(L)'
;FDVKANDSEGPRSASIAFSLPETAGELTPAAPFVVEQTYEADYRTLIKGESGQVVINNPEASFEGIVISDKDNANVETTPNTERNATDYTVNAKTAYVQMLDGSYGYRLQFDAADDNTLKRYSQVKISLNGVTLTKEADPERYTLSGLTAANIVSQTPGTASDLIRKEKSIGQLTDEDIYTYVSLREVEFALPDGSYTNVNEGYFGTANHTSCVPRTLCDKDGGAISMLVNNKTPWRRDGSGMPKGKGTLSGVIVHDLQPRYGYTNEGYIGRYSVRVLEKEEIDLAASESSSNRQTLVEWNWNNAEVRTNADGTIAPDRGNGSLWCTDPAAKYLLDNEYNGLTTSAGLNSKNALKFENTYWWDFAENTGYAVALKFSTEGAGANLSL
;
A
#
# COMPACT_ATOMS: atom_id res chain seq x y z
N PHE A 1 39.93 -5.66 3.20
CA PHE A 1 39.85 -5.20 1.81
C PHE A 1 38.50 -4.51 1.63
N ASP A 2 38.51 -3.27 1.17
CA ASP A 2 37.29 -2.58 0.78
C ASP A 2 37.02 -2.90 -0.69
N VAL A 3 35.93 -3.63 -0.94
CA VAL A 3 35.46 -3.91 -2.30
C VAL A 3 34.47 -2.84 -2.68
N LYS A 4 34.83 -1.98 -3.65
CA LYS A 4 33.89 -1.00 -4.20
C LYS A 4 32.81 -1.69 -5.04
N ALA A 5 31.65 -1.08 -5.10
CA ALA A 5 30.58 -1.52 -6.00
C ALA A 5 31.09 -1.68 -7.44
N ASN A 6 30.51 -2.62 -8.15
CA ASN A 6 30.83 -2.82 -9.57
C ASN A 6 30.08 -1.77 -10.40
N ASP A 7 30.81 -0.75 -10.85
CA ASP A 7 30.33 0.34 -11.70
C ASP A 7 30.63 0.11 -13.21
N SER A 8 31.13 -1.08 -13.58
CA SER A 8 31.36 -1.48 -14.95
C SER A 8 30.09 -2.02 -15.61
N GLU A 9 29.99 -1.95 -16.91
CA GLU A 9 28.86 -2.52 -17.68
C GLU A 9 28.93 -4.05 -17.87
N GLY A 10 29.53 -4.79 -16.93
CA GLY A 10 29.66 -6.23 -16.98
C GLY A 10 30.28 -6.83 -15.71
N PRO A 11 30.25 -8.16 -15.57
CA PRO A 11 30.89 -8.83 -14.44
C PRO A 11 32.39 -8.56 -14.44
N ARG A 12 32.98 -8.44 -13.28
CA ARG A 12 34.42 -8.30 -13.12
C ARG A 12 34.98 -9.28 -12.09
N SER A 13 36.22 -9.69 -12.30
CA SER A 13 36.94 -10.51 -11.32
C SER A 13 38.31 -9.92 -11.03
N ALA A 14 38.78 -10.15 -9.84
CA ALA A 14 40.14 -9.81 -9.42
C ALA A 14 40.75 -11.00 -8.71
N SER A 15 42.02 -11.26 -8.97
CA SER A 15 42.77 -12.32 -8.27
C SER A 15 43.82 -11.67 -7.36
N ILE A 16 43.81 -12.08 -6.10
CA ILE A 16 44.80 -11.69 -5.10
C ILE A 16 45.79 -12.84 -4.98
N ALA A 17 46.99 -12.66 -5.53
CA ALA A 17 48.05 -13.64 -5.42
C ALA A 17 48.87 -13.40 -4.13
N PHE A 18 49.27 -14.47 -3.49
CA PHE A 18 50.17 -14.44 -2.33
C PHE A 18 51.57 -14.82 -2.78
N SER A 19 52.55 -14.01 -2.38
CA SER A 19 53.96 -14.36 -2.56
C SER A 19 54.60 -14.59 -1.20
N LEU A 20 55.55 -15.52 -1.18
CA LEU A 20 56.40 -15.75 0.00
C LEU A 20 57.71 -14.99 -0.14
N PRO A 21 58.29 -14.49 0.94
CA PRO A 21 59.62 -13.91 0.90
C PRO A 21 60.67 -14.96 0.53
N GLU A 22 61.76 -14.55 -0.10
CA GLU A 22 62.84 -15.46 -0.49
C GLU A 22 63.39 -16.31 0.66
N THR A 23 63.19 -15.87 1.88
CA THR A 23 63.65 -16.54 3.10
C THR A 23 62.68 -17.68 3.55
N ALA A 24 61.56 -17.89 2.86
CA ALA A 24 60.52 -18.86 3.26
C ALA A 24 60.87 -20.33 2.99
N GLY A 25 62.01 -20.61 2.37
CA GLY A 25 62.50 -21.96 2.13
C GLY A 25 61.57 -22.77 1.19
N GLU A 26 61.21 -23.95 1.60
CA GLU A 26 60.38 -24.89 0.79
C GLU A 26 58.87 -24.65 0.92
N LEU A 27 58.43 -23.55 1.51
CA LEU A 27 56.99 -23.25 1.65
C LEU A 27 56.38 -22.88 0.29
N THR A 28 55.15 -23.36 0.06
CA THR A 28 54.37 -23.02 -1.13
C THR A 28 53.42 -21.89 -0.82
N PRO A 29 53.31 -20.84 -1.66
CA PRO A 29 52.30 -19.81 -1.48
C PRO A 29 50.89 -20.35 -1.45
N ALA A 30 50.00 -19.75 -0.71
CA ALA A 30 48.57 -20.08 -0.77
C ALA A 30 48.02 -19.84 -2.18
N ALA A 31 47.00 -20.61 -2.55
CA ALA A 31 46.30 -20.40 -3.82
C ALA A 31 45.76 -18.97 -3.89
N PRO A 32 45.73 -18.36 -5.06
CA PRO A 32 45.14 -17.05 -5.22
C PRO A 32 43.68 -17.01 -4.75
N PHE A 33 43.33 -15.92 -4.08
CA PHE A 33 41.95 -15.68 -3.72
C PHE A 33 41.28 -14.91 -4.87
N VAL A 34 40.23 -15.46 -5.46
CA VAL A 34 39.49 -14.83 -6.55
C VAL A 34 38.26 -14.12 -5.95
N VAL A 35 38.13 -12.86 -6.23
CA VAL A 35 36.93 -12.05 -5.97
C VAL A 35 36.19 -11.88 -7.25
N GLU A 36 35.00 -12.38 -7.34
CA GLU A 36 34.08 -12.18 -8.47
C GLU A 36 32.99 -11.21 -8.05
N GLN A 37 32.77 -10.18 -8.87
CA GLN A 37 31.64 -9.29 -8.75
C GLN A 37 30.73 -9.47 -9.96
N THR A 38 29.53 -9.95 -9.73
CA THR A 38 28.50 -9.98 -10.74
C THR A 38 28.08 -8.56 -11.09
N TYR A 39 27.72 -8.34 -12.35
CA TYR A 39 27.06 -7.14 -12.79
C TYR A 39 25.55 -7.41 -12.85
N GLU A 40 24.81 -6.67 -12.06
CA GLU A 40 23.36 -6.68 -12.15
C GLU A 40 22.94 -5.43 -12.90
N ALA A 41 22.45 -5.62 -14.13
CA ALA A 41 22.05 -4.52 -14.98
C ALA A 41 20.81 -3.83 -14.39
N ASP A 42 20.90 -2.53 -14.16
CA ASP A 42 19.71 -1.73 -13.81
C ASP A 42 18.91 -1.42 -15.07
N TYR A 43 17.92 -2.25 -15.34
CA TYR A 43 17.05 -2.10 -16.53
C TYR A 43 16.17 -0.85 -16.49
N ARG A 44 16.02 -0.19 -15.34
CA ARG A 44 15.29 1.07 -15.24
C ARG A 44 15.91 2.15 -16.11
N THR A 45 17.20 2.08 -16.32
CA THR A 45 17.98 3.02 -17.15
C THR A 45 17.69 2.93 -18.65
N LEU A 46 16.99 1.88 -19.11
CA LEU A 46 16.57 1.76 -20.50
C LEU A 46 15.56 2.84 -20.92
N ILE A 47 14.82 3.39 -19.97
CA ILE A 47 13.85 4.46 -20.21
C ILE A 47 14.42 5.77 -19.67
N LYS A 48 14.97 6.58 -20.58
CA LYS A 48 15.63 7.86 -20.23
C LYS A 48 14.64 9.02 -20.01
N GLY A 49 13.38 8.86 -20.43
CA GLY A 49 12.33 9.85 -20.25
C GLY A 49 11.71 9.80 -18.84
N GLU A 50 10.84 10.77 -18.53
CA GLU A 50 10.06 10.77 -17.28
C GLU A 50 9.14 9.54 -17.22
N SER A 51 8.56 9.15 -18.35
CA SER A 51 7.75 7.93 -18.49
C SER A 51 7.99 7.28 -19.84
N GLY A 52 7.58 6.03 -20.01
CA GLY A 52 7.68 5.32 -21.28
C GLY A 52 7.60 3.81 -21.13
N GLN A 53 7.74 3.15 -22.26
CA GLN A 53 7.76 1.69 -22.36
C GLN A 53 8.86 1.22 -23.30
N VAL A 54 9.46 0.09 -22.98
CA VAL A 54 10.43 -0.59 -23.84
C VAL A 54 10.27 -2.10 -23.74
N VAL A 55 10.29 -2.80 -24.87
CA VAL A 55 10.39 -4.26 -24.88
C VAL A 55 11.85 -4.64 -24.77
N ILE A 56 12.21 -5.45 -23.81
CA ILE A 56 13.58 -5.92 -23.58
C ILE A 56 13.84 -7.10 -24.53
N ASN A 57 14.58 -6.85 -25.62
CA ASN A 57 14.95 -7.86 -26.61
C ASN A 57 16.39 -8.30 -26.40
N ASN A 58 16.66 -8.95 -25.27
CA ASN A 58 17.97 -9.48 -24.94
C ASN A 58 17.81 -10.83 -24.23
N PRO A 59 18.24 -11.95 -24.86
CA PRO A 59 18.12 -13.28 -24.27
C PRO A 59 18.85 -13.46 -22.93
N GLU A 60 19.89 -12.68 -22.68
CA GLU A 60 20.67 -12.72 -21.44
C GLU A 60 20.09 -11.83 -20.32
N ALA A 61 19.10 -10.99 -20.66
CA ALA A 61 18.52 -10.08 -19.71
C ALA A 61 17.74 -10.84 -18.62
N SER A 62 18.13 -10.64 -17.38
CA SER A 62 17.47 -11.21 -16.22
C SER A 62 17.77 -10.39 -14.97
N PHE A 63 16.93 -10.48 -13.97
CA PHE A 63 17.24 -9.95 -12.63
C PHE A 63 16.98 -11.01 -11.56
N GLU A 64 17.59 -10.82 -10.40
CA GLU A 64 17.39 -11.64 -9.22
C GLU A 64 16.77 -10.80 -8.09
N GLY A 65 15.85 -11.40 -7.34
CA GLY A 65 15.18 -10.69 -6.26
C GLY A 65 14.45 -11.62 -5.31
N ILE A 66 13.85 -11.04 -4.28
CA ILE A 66 12.98 -11.73 -3.31
C ILE A 66 11.53 -11.42 -3.64
N VAL A 67 10.71 -12.45 -3.77
CA VAL A 67 9.26 -12.32 -3.92
C VAL A 67 8.66 -11.84 -2.61
N ILE A 68 7.99 -10.69 -2.62
CA ILE A 68 7.36 -10.11 -1.43
C ILE A 68 5.85 -10.32 -1.37
N SER A 69 5.25 -10.81 -2.45
CA SER A 69 3.82 -11.18 -2.51
C SER A 69 3.61 -12.39 -3.41
N ASP A 70 2.53 -13.12 -3.23
CA ASP A 70 2.14 -14.20 -4.14
C ASP A 70 0.64 -14.15 -4.48
N LYS A 71 0.23 -14.88 -5.52
CA LYS A 71 -1.15 -14.86 -6.04
C LYS A 71 -2.21 -15.37 -5.07
N ASP A 72 -1.81 -16.16 -4.09
CA ASP A 72 -2.72 -16.75 -3.12
C ASP A 72 -3.13 -15.73 -2.06
N ASN A 73 -2.40 -14.60 -1.96
CA ASN A 73 -2.76 -13.48 -1.10
C ASN A 73 -3.83 -12.60 -1.75
N ALA A 74 -4.90 -12.34 -1.02
CA ALA A 74 -6.03 -11.55 -1.54
C ALA A 74 -5.79 -10.05 -1.54
N ASN A 75 -4.68 -9.56 -0.96
CA ASN A 75 -4.39 -8.13 -0.78
C ASN A 75 -3.18 -7.63 -1.57
N VAL A 76 -2.88 -8.24 -2.72
CA VAL A 76 -1.72 -7.85 -3.54
C VAL A 76 -2.01 -6.62 -4.37
N GLU A 77 -3.15 -6.56 -5.05
CA GLU A 77 -3.43 -5.52 -6.05
C GLU A 77 -4.86 -4.99 -5.93
N THR A 78 -5.05 -3.71 -6.21
CA THR A 78 -6.39 -3.16 -6.39
C THR A 78 -7.02 -3.74 -7.64
N THR A 79 -8.21 -4.30 -7.47
CA THR A 79 -8.94 -4.94 -8.57
C THR A 79 -9.98 -3.97 -9.13
N PRO A 80 -10.03 -3.77 -10.45
CA PRO A 80 -10.95 -2.83 -11.05
C PRO A 80 -12.40 -3.33 -10.93
N ASN A 81 -13.32 -2.38 -10.80
CA ASN A 81 -14.74 -2.65 -11.00
C ASN A 81 -15.04 -2.70 -12.49
N THR A 82 -15.40 -3.86 -13.01
CA THR A 82 -15.74 -4.04 -14.43
C THR A 82 -17.16 -3.65 -14.75
N GLU A 83 -18.06 -3.81 -13.77
CA GLU A 83 -19.47 -3.43 -13.84
C GLU A 83 -19.94 -2.91 -12.48
N ARG A 84 -21.15 -2.38 -12.43
CA ARG A 84 -21.76 -1.87 -11.20
C ARG A 84 -21.64 -2.82 -10.01
N ASN A 85 -21.67 -4.12 -10.26
CA ASN A 85 -21.75 -5.16 -9.26
C ASN A 85 -20.65 -6.22 -9.41
N ALA A 86 -19.62 -5.94 -10.19
CA ALA A 86 -18.58 -6.90 -10.47
C ALA A 86 -17.19 -6.27 -10.22
N THR A 87 -16.34 -7.04 -9.58
CA THR A 87 -14.94 -6.71 -9.38
C THR A 87 -14.10 -7.82 -10.00
N ASP A 88 -13.18 -7.44 -10.86
CA ASP A 88 -12.27 -8.40 -11.50
C ASP A 88 -11.09 -8.72 -10.57
N TYR A 89 -11.14 -9.87 -9.92
CA TYR A 89 -10.09 -10.35 -9.04
C TYR A 89 -8.93 -11.04 -9.77
N THR A 90 -9.01 -11.21 -11.08
CA THR A 90 -7.94 -11.86 -11.86
C THR A 90 -6.67 -11.01 -11.86
N VAL A 91 -6.81 -9.69 -11.80
CA VAL A 91 -5.66 -8.76 -11.71
C VAL A 91 -4.81 -9.05 -10.48
N ASN A 92 -5.43 -9.28 -9.31
CA ASN A 92 -4.71 -9.63 -8.08
C ASN A 92 -3.88 -10.91 -8.26
N ALA A 93 -4.45 -11.95 -8.88
CA ALA A 93 -3.77 -13.22 -9.08
C ALA A 93 -2.65 -13.15 -10.15
N LYS A 94 -2.74 -12.21 -11.08
CA LYS A 94 -1.72 -11.96 -12.12
C LYS A 94 -0.56 -11.08 -11.63
N THR A 95 -0.68 -10.47 -10.47
CA THR A 95 0.31 -9.51 -9.96
C THR A 95 1.20 -10.14 -8.89
N ALA A 96 2.48 -9.83 -8.95
CA ALA A 96 3.42 -10.08 -7.87
C ALA A 96 4.37 -8.87 -7.73
N TYR A 97 4.94 -8.71 -6.53
CA TYR A 97 6.00 -7.76 -6.27
C TYR A 97 7.28 -8.51 -5.96
N VAL A 98 8.36 -8.07 -6.58
CA VAL A 98 9.70 -8.62 -6.36
C VAL A 98 10.65 -7.48 -6.05
N GLN A 99 11.29 -7.57 -4.90
CA GLN A 99 12.29 -6.63 -4.42
C GLN A 99 13.68 -7.15 -4.78
N MET A 100 14.58 -6.26 -5.16
CA MET A 100 15.98 -6.60 -5.38
C MET A 100 16.61 -7.22 -4.12
N LEU A 101 17.62 -8.08 -4.29
CA LEU A 101 18.26 -8.79 -3.17
C LEU A 101 18.84 -7.84 -2.11
N ASP A 102 19.32 -6.66 -2.52
CA ASP A 102 19.85 -5.63 -1.62
C ASP A 102 18.77 -4.71 -1.03
N GLY A 103 17.50 -4.91 -1.42
CA GLY A 103 16.38 -4.10 -0.97
C GLY A 103 16.30 -2.72 -1.59
N SER A 104 17.14 -2.37 -2.56
CA SER A 104 17.25 -1.00 -3.10
C SER A 104 15.95 -0.51 -3.74
N TYR A 105 15.32 -1.32 -4.58
CA TYR A 105 14.05 -1.03 -5.26
C TYR A 105 13.27 -2.32 -5.54
N GLY A 106 12.09 -2.20 -6.14
CA GLY A 106 11.26 -3.34 -6.51
C GLY A 106 10.57 -3.14 -7.85
N TYR A 107 10.09 -4.25 -8.38
CA TYR A 107 9.27 -4.29 -9.58
C TYR A 107 7.87 -4.84 -9.27
N ARG A 108 6.88 -4.25 -9.93
CA ARG A 108 5.57 -4.88 -10.09
C ARG A 108 5.63 -5.79 -11.30
N LEU A 109 5.34 -7.07 -11.10
CA LEU A 109 5.28 -8.07 -12.15
C LEU A 109 3.82 -8.31 -12.54
N GLN A 110 3.53 -8.28 -13.85
CA GLN A 110 2.22 -8.62 -14.39
C GLN A 110 2.34 -9.79 -15.35
N PHE A 111 1.72 -10.90 -14.95
CA PHE A 111 1.65 -12.11 -15.74
C PHE A 111 0.46 -12.07 -16.72
N ASP A 112 0.60 -12.71 -17.87
CA ASP A 112 -0.46 -12.79 -18.88
C ASP A 112 -1.66 -13.60 -18.38
N ALA A 113 -1.41 -14.66 -17.61
CA ALA A 113 -2.44 -15.45 -16.96
C ALA A 113 -2.14 -15.66 -15.47
N ALA A 114 -3.19 -15.85 -14.68
CA ALA A 114 -3.04 -16.14 -13.24
C ALA A 114 -2.26 -17.43 -12.96
N ASP A 115 -2.37 -18.42 -13.83
CA ASP A 115 -1.65 -19.69 -13.70
C ASP A 115 -0.17 -19.57 -14.07
N ASP A 116 0.22 -18.56 -14.82
CA ASP A 116 1.62 -18.24 -15.10
C ASP A 116 2.35 -17.69 -13.87
N ASN A 117 1.63 -17.03 -12.96
CA ASN A 117 2.18 -16.54 -11.72
C ASN A 117 2.33 -17.69 -10.71
N THR A 118 3.47 -18.36 -10.74
CA THR A 118 3.82 -19.45 -9.80
C THR A 118 4.75 -18.99 -8.68
N LEU A 119 4.97 -17.68 -8.57
CA LEU A 119 5.82 -17.08 -7.55
C LEU A 119 5.26 -17.35 -6.15
N LYS A 120 6.17 -17.63 -5.22
CA LYS A 120 5.86 -17.85 -3.81
C LYS A 120 6.59 -16.84 -2.95
N ARG A 121 5.86 -16.25 -2.02
CA ARG A 121 6.39 -15.25 -1.09
C ARG A 121 7.66 -15.74 -0.39
N TYR A 122 8.61 -14.84 -0.23
CA TYR A 122 9.95 -15.04 0.34
C TYR A 122 10.92 -15.87 -0.52
N SER A 123 10.48 -16.44 -1.64
CA SER A 123 11.41 -17.13 -2.53
C SER A 123 12.38 -16.15 -3.17
N GLN A 124 13.65 -16.55 -3.25
CA GLN A 124 14.60 -15.91 -4.15
C GLN A 124 14.35 -16.43 -5.56
N VAL A 125 14.24 -15.51 -6.50
CA VAL A 125 13.89 -15.80 -7.90
C VAL A 125 14.87 -15.18 -8.86
N LYS A 126 15.06 -15.84 -10.00
CA LYS A 126 15.68 -15.26 -11.20
C LYS A 126 14.63 -15.18 -12.30
N ILE A 127 14.41 -13.99 -12.80
CA ILE A 127 13.40 -13.70 -13.83
C ILE A 127 14.09 -13.30 -15.12
N SER A 128 13.81 -14.03 -16.22
CA SER A 128 14.23 -13.64 -17.55
C SER A 128 13.37 -12.49 -18.06
N LEU A 129 14.02 -11.48 -18.62
CA LEU A 129 13.36 -10.28 -19.15
C LEU A 129 13.23 -10.28 -20.68
N ASN A 130 13.72 -11.31 -21.38
CA ASN A 130 13.63 -11.36 -22.83
C ASN A 130 12.17 -11.40 -23.30
N GLY A 131 11.79 -10.44 -24.10
CA GLY A 131 10.42 -10.25 -24.59
C GLY A 131 9.48 -9.52 -23.61
N VAL A 132 9.92 -9.22 -22.41
CA VAL A 132 9.14 -8.53 -21.36
C VAL A 132 9.09 -7.03 -21.65
N THR A 133 7.94 -6.43 -21.43
CA THR A 133 7.76 -4.98 -21.50
C THR A 133 8.04 -4.34 -20.14
N LEU A 134 9.07 -3.49 -20.10
CA LEU A 134 9.31 -2.59 -18.98
C LEU A 134 8.53 -1.29 -19.21
N THR A 135 7.73 -0.90 -18.24
CA THR A 135 7.02 0.37 -18.20
C THR A 135 7.56 1.20 -17.04
N LYS A 136 7.93 2.44 -17.32
CA LYS A 136 8.20 3.48 -16.34
C LYS A 136 7.03 4.45 -16.31
N GLU A 137 6.48 4.67 -15.13
CA GLU A 137 5.49 5.70 -14.87
C GLU A 137 6.13 6.82 -14.04
N ALA A 138 5.78 8.05 -14.35
CA ALA A 138 6.24 9.22 -13.59
C ALA A 138 5.23 9.61 -12.52
N ASP A 139 5.72 10.33 -11.53
CA ASP A 139 4.99 11.02 -10.47
C ASP A 139 3.89 10.20 -9.75
N PRO A 140 4.28 9.27 -8.90
CA PRO A 140 5.63 8.88 -8.51
C PRO A 140 6.31 7.94 -9.51
N GLU A 141 7.65 7.97 -9.54
CA GLU A 141 8.42 7.08 -10.39
C GLU A 141 8.29 5.63 -9.91
N ARG A 142 7.86 4.75 -10.81
CA ARG A 142 7.68 3.33 -10.53
C ARG A 142 7.77 2.48 -11.79
N TYR A 143 8.04 1.19 -11.61
CA TYR A 143 8.38 0.31 -12.71
C TYR A 143 7.56 -0.97 -12.70
N THR A 144 6.94 -1.27 -13.83
CA THR A 144 6.16 -2.49 -14.06
C THR A 144 6.78 -3.31 -15.18
N LEU A 145 6.92 -4.61 -14.95
CA LEU A 145 7.30 -5.61 -15.95
C LEU A 145 6.05 -6.38 -16.34
N SER A 146 5.66 -6.34 -17.61
CA SER A 146 4.44 -6.97 -18.12
C SER A 146 4.71 -7.88 -19.32
N GLY A 147 3.73 -8.75 -19.63
CA GLY A 147 3.91 -9.78 -20.65
C GLY A 147 4.70 -10.99 -20.13
N LEU A 148 4.65 -11.21 -18.80
CA LEU A 148 5.33 -12.33 -18.18
C LEU A 148 4.49 -13.61 -18.28
N THR A 149 5.17 -14.71 -18.52
CA THR A 149 4.63 -16.07 -18.48
C THR A 149 5.41 -16.92 -17.49
N ALA A 150 4.95 -18.12 -17.18
CA ALA A 150 5.69 -19.06 -16.34
C ALA A 150 7.11 -19.35 -16.86
N ALA A 151 7.33 -19.25 -18.18
CA ALA A 151 8.65 -19.47 -18.79
C ALA A 151 9.68 -18.38 -18.42
N ASN A 152 9.23 -17.21 -17.97
CA ASN A 152 10.13 -16.15 -17.52
C ASN A 152 10.74 -16.44 -16.14
N ILE A 153 10.16 -17.36 -15.37
CA ILE A 153 10.70 -17.77 -14.05
C ILE A 153 11.79 -18.81 -14.28
N VAL A 154 13.05 -18.35 -14.34
CA VAL A 154 14.21 -19.20 -14.60
C VAL A 154 14.52 -20.11 -13.43
N SER A 155 14.45 -19.55 -12.23
CA SER A 155 14.63 -20.31 -10.99
C SER A 155 13.82 -19.70 -9.85
N GLN A 156 13.42 -20.54 -8.91
CA GLN A 156 12.77 -20.15 -7.68
C GLN A 156 13.26 -21.04 -6.54
N THR A 157 13.93 -20.46 -5.57
CA THR A 157 14.41 -21.14 -4.37
C THR A 157 13.60 -20.68 -3.17
N PRO A 158 12.92 -21.58 -2.44
CA PRO A 158 12.18 -21.20 -1.24
C PRO A 158 13.07 -20.50 -0.22
N GLY A 159 12.55 -19.44 0.38
CA GLY A 159 13.18 -18.68 1.44
C GLY A 159 12.22 -18.47 2.61
N THR A 160 12.59 -17.57 3.50
CA THR A 160 11.85 -17.24 4.73
C THR A 160 11.73 -15.73 4.88
N ALA A 161 10.90 -15.29 5.81
CA ALA A 161 10.73 -13.86 6.11
C ALA A 161 12.04 -13.18 6.56
N SER A 162 13.02 -13.92 7.06
CA SER A 162 14.35 -13.40 7.45
C SER A 162 15.26 -13.06 6.26
N ASP A 163 14.97 -13.62 5.09
CA ASP A 163 15.74 -13.37 3.88
C ASP A 163 15.31 -12.05 3.19
N LEU A 164 14.16 -11.51 3.59
CA LEU A 164 13.64 -10.26 3.06
C LEU A 164 14.22 -9.05 3.80
N ILE A 165 14.89 -8.17 3.07
CA ILE A 165 15.33 -6.88 3.60
C ILE A 165 14.11 -5.99 3.78
N ARG A 166 13.86 -5.58 5.03
CA ARG A 166 12.80 -4.66 5.41
C ARG A 166 13.39 -3.28 5.63
N LYS A 167 12.98 -2.32 4.83
CA LYS A 167 13.37 -0.93 5.04
C LYS A 167 12.58 -0.37 6.22
N GLU A 168 13.25 0.04 7.28
CA GLU A 168 12.59 0.72 8.40
C GLU A 168 12.52 2.21 8.16
N LYS A 169 11.31 2.78 8.10
CA LYS A 169 11.07 4.19 7.78
C LYS A 169 9.93 4.78 8.62
N SER A 170 9.95 6.10 8.81
CA SER A 170 8.74 6.87 9.12
C SER A 170 8.00 7.19 7.83
N ILE A 171 6.73 7.61 7.93
CA ILE A 171 5.93 7.95 6.74
C ILE A 171 6.61 9.05 5.91
N GLY A 172 7.14 10.08 6.56
CA GLY A 172 7.82 11.19 5.89
C GLY A 172 9.16 10.85 5.22
N GLN A 173 9.72 9.65 5.49
CA GLN A 173 10.96 9.18 4.86
C GLN A 173 10.73 8.34 3.61
N LEU A 174 9.47 8.09 3.23
CA LEU A 174 9.17 7.36 2.01
C LEU A 174 9.59 8.16 0.78
N THR A 175 10.12 7.45 -0.20
CA THR A 175 10.53 7.98 -1.51
C THR A 175 9.96 7.10 -2.62
N ASP A 176 10.06 7.53 -3.86
CA ASP A 176 9.58 6.75 -5.00
C ASP A 176 10.31 5.40 -5.16
N GLU A 177 11.56 5.31 -4.69
CA GLU A 177 12.33 4.06 -4.67
C GLU A 177 11.78 3.01 -3.68
N ASP A 178 10.87 3.41 -2.79
CA ASP A 178 10.23 2.47 -1.88
C ASP A 178 9.02 1.78 -2.51
N ILE A 179 8.51 2.30 -3.63
CA ILE A 179 7.39 1.69 -4.33
C ILE A 179 7.78 0.29 -4.81
N TYR A 180 6.89 -0.67 -4.53
CA TYR A 180 7.07 -2.10 -4.78
C TYR A 180 8.18 -2.76 -3.96
N THR A 181 8.62 -2.11 -2.86
CA THR A 181 9.48 -2.73 -1.86
C THR A 181 8.72 -2.98 -0.55
N TYR A 182 9.32 -3.81 0.31
CA TYR A 182 8.75 -4.13 1.62
C TYR A 182 9.30 -3.19 2.68
N VAL A 183 8.41 -2.42 3.30
CA VAL A 183 8.77 -1.38 4.28
C VAL A 183 8.10 -1.66 5.61
N SER A 184 8.81 -1.44 6.70
CA SER A 184 8.29 -1.39 8.06
C SER A 184 8.15 0.07 8.49
N LEU A 185 6.92 0.55 8.56
CA LEU A 185 6.59 1.88 9.05
C LEU A 185 6.59 1.86 10.58
N ARG A 186 7.44 2.68 11.19
CA ARG A 186 7.63 2.73 12.64
C ARG A 186 6.82 3.83 13.29
N GLU A 187 6.44 3.62 14.55
CA GLU A 187 5.72 4.59 15.39
C GLU A 187 4.41 5.08 14.76
N VAL A 188 3.75 4.20 14.01
CA VAL A 188 2.46 4.50 13.39
C VAL A 188 1.30 4.00 14.22
N GLU A 189 0.16 4.62 14.04
CA GLU A 189 -1.12 4.23 14.64
C GLU A 189 -2.26 4.53 13.66
N PHE A 190 -3.39 3.86 13.80
CA PHE A 190 -4.57 4.18 13.01
C PHE A 190 -5.16 5.52 13.48
N ALA A 191 -5.47 6.40 12.53
CA ALA A 191 -6.12 7.68 12.82
C ALA A 191 -7.51 7.48 13.42
N LEU A 192 -8.25 6.47 12.95
CA LEU A 192 -9.55 6.04 13.46
C LEU A 192 -9.52 4.52 13.67
N PRO A 193 -9.13 4.05 14.87
CA PRO A 193 -8.99 2.62 15.15
C PRO A 193 -10.31 1.93 15.52
N ASP A 194 -11.42 2.46 15.07
CA ASP A 194 -12.74 1.90 15.33
C ASP A 194 -13.22 0.99 14.22
N GLY A 195 -13.87 -0.08 14.60
CA GLY A 195 -14.45 -1.04 13.70
C GLY A 195 -13.50 -2.14 13.24
N SER A 196 -13.74 -2.63 12.04
CA SER A 196 -12.92 -3.63 11.37
C SER A 196 -11.99 -2.96 10.34
N TYR A 197 -11.04 -3.72 9.81
CA TYR A 197 -10.11 -3.20 8.78
C TYR A 197 -10.81 -2.80 7.49
N THR A 198 -11.97 -3.39 7.20
CA THR A 198 -12.88 -2.89 6.16
C THR A 198 -14.24 -2.65 6.77
N ASN A 199 -14.72 -1.43 6.74
CA ASN A 199 -16.06 -1.07 7.23
C ASN A 199 -16.95 -0.50 6.15
N VAL A 200 -16.68 -0.82 4.90
CA VAL A 200 -17.44 -0.30 3.78
C VAL A 200 -18.40 -1.34 3.25
N ASN A 201 -19.30 -0.84 2.49
CA ASN A 201 -20.31 -1.40 1.61
C ASN A 201 -19.89 -2.63 0.80
N GLU A 202 -19.31 -3.63 1.45
CA GLU A 202 -19.11 -4.92 0.84
C GLU A 202 -20.48 -5.52 0.55
N GLY A 203 -20.95 -5.30 -0.67
CA GLY A 203 -22.24 -5.83 -1.09
C GLY A 203 -23.47 -5.11 -0.53
N TYR A 204 -23.37 -3.82 -0.28
CA TYR A 204 -24.49 -3.00 0.22
C TYR A 204 -25.76 -3.09 -0.64
N PHE A 205 -25.62 -3.27 -1.94
CA PHE A 205 -26.76 -3.48 -2.84
C PHE A 205 -26.98 -4.96 -3.19
N GLY A 206 -26.96 -5.83 -2.21
CA GLY A 206 -27.21 -7.24 -2.38
C GLY A 206 -25.97 -8.01 -2.81
N THR A 207 -25.83 -8.37 -4.07
CA THR A 207 -24.70 -9.15 -4.59
C THR A 207 -23.53 -8.30 -5.04
N ALA A 208 -23.61 -6.98 -4.90
CA ALA A 208 -22.64 -6.06 -5.46
C ALA A 208 -21.48 -5.77 -4.54
N ASN A 209 -20.27 -6.02 -5.00
CA ASN A 209 -19.04 -5.50 -4.40
C ASN A 209 -18.75 -4.13 -5.00
N HIS A 210 -19.21 -3.07 -4.38
CA HIS A 210 -18.97 -1.71 -4.89
C HIS A 210 -17.56 -1.21 -4.69
N THR A 211 -16.84 -1.80 -3.76
CA THR A 211 -15.51 -1.35 -3.38
C THR A 211 -14.59 -2.54 -3.29
N SER A 212 -13.60 -2.58 -4.17
CA SER A 212 -12.62 -3.65 -4.21
C SER A 212 -11.61 -3.54 -3.06
N CYS A 213 -11.34 -2.31 -2.60
CA CYS A 213 -10.42 -2.08 -1.51
C CYS A 213 -10.86 -0.88 -0.66
N VAL A 214 -10.42 -0.85 0.59
CA VAL A 214 -10.76 0.18 1.56
C VAL A 214 -9.50 0.79 2.13
N PRO A 215 -9.36 2.12 2.09
CA PRO A 215 -8.28 2.80 2.76
C PRO A 215 -8.56 2.92 4.28
N ARG A 216 -7.51 2.66 5.07
CA ARG A 216 -7.45 2.98 6.49
C ARG A 216 -6.27 3.89 6.74
N THR A 217 -6.51 5.07 7.24
CA THR A 217 -5.44 6.06 7.47
C THR A 217 -4.61 5.68 8.68
N LEU A 218 -3.30 5.60 8.46
CA LEU A 218 -2.27 5.56 9.50
C LEU A 218 -1.64 6.94 9.61
N CYS A 219 -1.24 7.30 10.80
CA CYS A 219 -0.46 8.52 11.05
C CYS A 219 0.72 8.21 11.97
N ASP A 220 1.74 9.05 11.90
CA ASP A 220 2.89 9.02 12.79
C ASP A 220 2.96 10.27 13.68
N LYS A 221 3.91 10.30 14.61
CA LYS A 221 4.09 11.44 15.54
C LYS A 221 4.55 12.72 14.86
N ASP A 222 5.08 12.64 13.65
CA ASP A 222 5.66 13.76 12.90
C ASP A 222 4.64 14.39 11.93
N GLY A 223 3.39 13.90 11.95
CA GLY A 223 2.28 14.38 11.13
C GLY A 223 2.23 13.74 9.75
N GLY A 224 3.03 12.72 9.49
CA GLY A 224 2.90 11.90 8.30
C GLY A 224 1.58 11.12 8.31
N ALA A 225 0.96 10.99 7.14
CA ALA A 225 -0.22 10.16 6.95
C ALA A 225 -0.09 9.30 5.71
N ILE A 226 -0.55 8.05 5.79
CA ILE A 226 -0.55 7.08 4.69
C ILE A 226 -1.79 6.19 4.78
N SER A 227 -2.31 5.75 3.64
CA SER A 227 -3.42 4.81 3.58
C SER A 227 -2.92 3.37 3.56
N MET A 228 -3.38 2.56 4.51
CA MET A 228 -3.33 1.11 4.42
C MET A 228 -4.50 0.65 3.56
N LEU A 229 -4.22 -0.12 2.52
CA LEU A 229 -5.23 -0.65 1.61
C LEU A 229 -5.57 -2.09 1.95
N VAL A 230 -6.85 -2.38 2.05
CA VAL A 230 -7.35 -3.74 2.35
C VAL A 230 -8.43 -4.11 1.35
N ASN A 231 -8.18 -5.14 0.57
CA ASN A 231 -9.15 -5.67 -0.37
C ASN A 231 -10.31 -6.36 0.34
N ASN A 232 -11.49 -6.31 -0.26
CA ASN A 232 -12.72 -6.88 0.31
C ASN A 232 -12.74 -8.42 0.36
N LYS A 233 -11.76 -9.11 -0.20
CA LYS A 233 -11.58 -10.58 -0.06
C LYS A 233 -10.47 -10.98 0.90
N THR A 234 -9.79 -10.02 1.52
CA THR A 234 -8.76 -10.30 2.52
C THR A 234 -9.37 -11.05 3.70
N PRO A 235 -8.89 -12.27 4.05
CA PRO A 235 -9.57 -13.12 5.04
C PRO A 235 -9.72 -12.48 6.42
N TRP A 236 -8.68 -11.77 6.87
CA TRP A 236 -8.63 -11.15 8.19
C TRP A 236 -9.34 -9.79 8.30
N ARG A 237 -9.88 -9.27 7.20
CA ARG A 237 -10.50 -7.93 7.17
C ARG A 237 -11.63 -7.73 8.17
N ARG A 238 -12.35 -8.81 8.50
CA ARG A 238 -13.51 -8.84 9.42
C ARG A 238 -13.54 -10.14 10.22
N ASP A 239 -12.46 -10.48 10.85
CA ASP A 239 -12.32 -11.73 11.62
C ASP A 239 -12.91 -11.65 13.05
N GLY A 240 -13.55 -10.54 13.38
CA GLY A 240 -14.14 -10.28 14.70
C GLY A 240 -13.18 -9.61 15.69
N SER A 241 -11.91 -9.44 15.34
CA SER A 241 -10.99 -8.62 16.11
C SER A 241 -11.20 -7.15 15.77
N GLY A 242 -11.18 -6.28 16.78
CA GLY A 242 -11.11 -4.83 16.57
C GLY A 242 -9.74 -4.40 16.02
N MET A 243 -9.68 -3.20 15.49
CA MET A 243 -8.41 -2.58 15.11
C MET A 243 -7.60 -2.22 16.38
N PRO A 244 -6.28 -2.38 16.37
CA PRO A 244 -5.43 -1.95 17.47
C PRO A 244 -5.46 -0.42 17.60
N LYS A 245 -5.45 0.06 18.85
CA LYS A 245 -5.61 1.48 19.17
C LYS A 245 -4.31 2.17 19.55
N GLY A 246 -3.23 1.43 19.69
CA GLY A 246 -1.94 1.96 20.09
C GLY A 246 -0.96 2.05 18.95
N LYS A 247 0.21 2.59 19.25
CA LYS A 247 1.34 2.73 18.34
C LYS A 247 2.13 1.44 18.19
N GLY A 248 2.82 1.33 17.07
CA GLY A 248 3.74 0.24 16.83
C GLY A 248 4.34 0.28 15.44
N THR A 249 4.58 -0.89 14.89
CA THR A 249 5.15 -1.06 13.55
C THR A 249 4.11 -1.71 12.64
N LEU A 250 3.99 -1.21 11.43
CA LEU A 250 3.19 -1.81 10.38
C LEU A 250 4.08 -2.07 9.18
N SER A 251 4.08 -3.31 8.72
CA SER A 251 4.90 -3.71 7.57
C SER A 251 4.04 -4.05 6.37
N GLY A 252 4.55 -3.77 5.18
CA GLY A 252 3.84 -4.09 3.94
C GLY A 252 4.55 -3.60 2.70
N VAL A 253 3.92 -3.81 1.57
CA VAL A 253 4.40 -3.34 0.27
C VAL A 253 3.94 -1.91 0.06
N ILE A 254 4.87 -1.02 -0.25
CA ILE A 254 4.53 0.35 -0.63
C ILE A 254 4.06 0.36 -2.09
N VAL A 255 2.94 1.00 -2.33
CA VAL A 255 2.31 1.10 -3.64
C VAL A 255 1.82 2.51 -3.91
N HIS A 256 1.53 2.80 -5.17
CA HIS A 256 0.78 3.98 -5.60
C HIS A 256 -0.46 3.50 -6.32
N ASP A 257 -1.57 3.45 -5.61
CA ASP A 257 -2.80 2.87 -6.10
C ASP A 257 -3.91 3.91 -6.27
N LEU A 258 -4.65 3.73 -7.36
CA LEU A 258 -5.95 4.33 -7.57
C LEU A 258 -7.01 3.54 -6.82
N GLN A 259 -7.95 4.22 -6.21
CA GLN A 259 -9.17 3.56 -5.74
C GLN A 259 -10.24 3.66 -6.83
N PRO A 260 -10.54 2.56 -7.53
CA PRO A 260 -11.55 2.58 -8.58
C PRO A 260 -12.92 2.90 -7.97
N ARG A 261 -13.62 3.84 -8.58
CA ARG A 261 -15.03 4.13 -8.30
C ARG A 261 -15.88 3.70 -9.47
N TYR A 262 -16.94 2.96 -9.20
CA TYR A 262 -17.87 2.60 -10.23
C TYR A 262 -18.45 3.83 -10.93
N GLY A 263 -18.43 3.81 -12.26
CA GLY A 263 -19.05 4.85 -13.11
C GLY A 263 -18.27 6.16 -13.22
N TYR A 264 -17.08 6.26 -12.63
CA TYR A 264 -16.25 7.45 -12.70
C TYR A 264 -14.92 7.14 -13.39
N THR A 265 -14.57 7.98 -14.36
CA THR A 265 -13.28 7.93 -15.04
C THR A 265 -12.17 8.65 -14.27
N ASN A 266 -12.55 9.49 -13.30
CA ASN A 266 -11.62 10.19 -12.41
C ASN A 266 -11.45 9.39 -11.13
N GLU A 267 -10.62 8.39 -11.21
CA GLU A 267 -10.15 7.65 -10.07
C GLU A 267 -9.21 8.56 -9.28
N GLY A 268 -9.52 8.79 -8.02
CA GLY A 268 -8.65 9.59 -7.16
C GLY A 268 -7.52 8.74 -6.61
N TYR A 269 -6.29 9.23 -6.68
CA TYR A 269 -5.18 8.65 -5.93
C TYR A 269 -5.40 8.85 -4.43
N ILE A 270 -5.03 7.83 -3.67
CA ILE A 270 -5.09 7.87 -2.20
C ILE A 270 -3.70 8.28 -1.69
N GLY A 271 -3.32 9.51 -1.94
CA GLY A 271 -2.00 10.01 -1.62
C GLY A 271 -0.92 9.55 -2.60
N ARG A 272 0.34 9.99 -2.38
CA ARG A 272 1.49 9.60 -3.20
C ARG A 272 1.89 8.15 -2.96
N TYR A 273 1.81 7.70 -1.72
CA TYR A 273 2.10 6.34 -1.29
C TYR A 273 0.94 5.75 -0.50
N SER A 274 0.77 4.45 -0.64
CA SER A 274 -0.12 3.64 0.17
C SER A 274 0.63 2.36 0.59
N VAL A 275 0.16 1.67 1.61
CA VAL A 275 0.75 0.40 2.04
C VAL A 275 -0.25 -0.73 1.94
N ARG A 276 0.18 -1.86 1.36
CA ARG A 276 -0.57 -3.12 1.35
C ARG A 276 0.04 -4.09 2.33
N VAL A 277 -0.72 -4.38 3.37
CA VAL A 277 -0.40 -5.39 4.38
C VAL A 277 -0.87 -6.73 3.86
N LEU A 278 0.02 -7.70 3.77
CA LEU A 278 -0.29 -9.00 3.19
C LEU A 278 -0.79 -9.99 4.24
N GLU A 279 -0.21 -9.96 5.43
CA GLU A 279 -0.60 -10.80 6.56
C GLU A 279 -1.00 -9.93 7.77
N LYS A 280 -1.96 -10.40 8.56
CA LYS A 280 -2.45 -9.63 9.71
C LYS A 280 -1.38 -9.37 10.76
N GLU A 281 -0.47 -10.32 10.94
CA GLU A 281 0.65 -10.28 11.88
C GLU A 281 1.65 -9.16 11.58
N GLU A 282 1.59 -8.60 10.38
CA GLU A 282 2.40 -7.46 9.96
C GLU A 282 1.88 -6.13 10.54
N ILE A 283 0.69 -6.15 11.16
CA ILE A 283 0.11 -5.04 11.93
C ILE A 283 0.50 -5.24 13.40
N ASP A 284 1.74 -4.93 13.73
CA ASP A 284 2.28 -5.04 15.09
C ASP A 284 2.10 -3.70 15.83
N LEU A 285 0.85 -3.38 16.11
CA LEU A 285 0.43 -2.20 16.86
C LEU A 285 -0.10 -2.61 18.21
N ALA A 286 0.15 -1.78 19.25
CA ALA A 286 -0.35 -2.04 20.60
C ALA A 286 -1.89 -2.06 20.63
N ALA A 287 -2.47 -3.00 21.37
CA ALA A 287 -3.92 -3.18 21.45
C ALA A 287 -4.65 -1.99 22.10
N SER A 288 -3.97 -1.25 22.97
CA SER A 288 -4.51 -0.08 23.68
C SER A 288 -3.67 1.15 23.39
N GLU A 289 -4.29 2.32 23.42
CA GLU A 289 -3.57 3.58 23.37
C GLU A 289 -2.50 3.59 24.49
N SER A 290 -1.25 3.77 24.10
CA SER A 290 -0.28 4.33 25.03
C SER A 290 -0.82 5.72 25.37
N SER A 291 -0.73 6.18 26.62
CA SER A 291 -1.18 7.50 27.07
C SER A 291 -0.77 8.58 26.06
N SER A 292 -1.51 8.67 24.97
CA SER A 292 -1.29 9.68 23.95
C SER A 292 -1.91 10.96 24.49
N ASN A 293 -1.20 12.06 24.39
CA ASN A 293 -1.75 13.39 24.66
C ASN A 293 -2.79 13.80 23.58
N ARG A 294 -3.48 12.82 22.98
CA ARG A 294 -4.56 13.10 22.04
C ARG A 294 -5.68 13.79 22.75
N GLN A 295 -6.01 14.96 22.28
CA GLN A 295 -7.17 15.71 22.73
C GLN A 295 -8.21 15.74 21.62
N THR A 296 -9.38 15.22 21.89
CA THR A 296 -10.53 15.40 21.00
C THR A 296 -10.95 16.86 21.03
N LEU A 297 -10.73 17.57 19.93
CA LEU A 297 -11.14 18.98 19.78
C LEU A 297 -12.62 19.07 19.49
N VAL A 298 -13.11 18.21 18.62
CA VAL A 298 -14.50 18.19 18.18
C VAL A 298 -14.90 16.75 17.85
N GLU A 299 -16.13 16.39 18.16
CA GLU A 299 -16.66 15.05 17.91
C GLU A 299 -18.12 15.13 17.48
N TRP A 300 -18.44 14.39 16.43
CA TRP A 300 -19.81 14.07 16.04
C TRP A 300 -19.96 12.55 16.13
N ASN A 301 -20.75 12.11 17.12
CA ASN A 301 -21.18 10.73 17.22
C ASN A 301 -22.70 10.66 17.02
N TRP A 302 -23.19 9.66 16.39
CA TRP A 302 -24.61 9.55 16.07
C TRP A 302 -25.38 8.69 17.09
N ASN A 303 -24.92 8.67 18.35
CA ASN A 303 -25.52 7.89 19.43
C ASN A 303 -26.72 8.58 20.09
N ASN A 304 -26.96 9.84 19.75
CA ASN A 304 -28.08 10.62 20.27
C ASN A 304 -29.39 10.28 19.56
N ALA A 305 -30.50 10.57 20.21
CA ALA A 305 -31.83 10.31 19.67
C ALA A 305 -32.23 11.26 18.53
N GLU A 306 -31.52 12.37 18.36
CA GLU A 306 -31.83 13.42 17.40
C GLU A 306 -30.57 14.17 16.93
N VAL A 307 -30.66 14.78 15.75
CA VAL A 307 -29.63 15.67 15.23
C VAL A 307 -29.74 17.01 15.95
N ARG A 308 -28.68 17.40 16.63
CA ARG A 308 -28.59 18.74 17.24
C ARG A 308 -28.13 19.75 16.22
N THR A 309 -28.71 20.94 16.26
CA THR A 309 -28.36 22.03 15.35
C THR A 309 -27.86 23.26 16.09
N ASN A 310 -26.94 23.98 15.46
CA ASN A 310 -26.52 25.31 15.85
C ASN A 310 -27.58 26.35 15.49
N ALA A 311 -27.45 27.58 15.99
CA ALA A 311 -28.36 28.66 15.67
C ALA A 311 -28.45 29.01 14.19
N ASP A 312 -27.43 28.73 13.40
CA ASP A 312 -27.36 28.91 11.95
C ASP A 312 -27.93 27.72 11.16
N GLY A 313 -28.48 26.70 11.82
CA GLY A 313 -29.07 25.53 11.20
C GLY A 313 -28.06 24.44 10.83
N THR A 314 -26.77 24.63 11.05
CA THR A 314 -25.75 23.58 10.87
C THR A 314 -25.81 22.55 12.00
N ILE A 315 -25.26 21.37 11.78
CA ILE A 315 -25.23 20.30 12.78
C ILE A 315 -24.19 20.60 13.85
N ALA A 316 -24.64 20.65 15.10
CA ALA A 316 -23.78 20.87 16.27
C ALA A 316 -23.00 19.58 16.61
N PRO A 317 -21.76 19.70 17.07
CA PRO A 317 -20.99 18.54 17.56
C PRO A 317 -21.53 18.05 18.92
N ASP A 318 -21.22 16.79 19.24
CA ASP A 318 -21.47 16.21 20.56
C ASP A 318 -20.47 16.71 21.60
N ARG A 319 -19.25 17.02 21.13
CA ARG A 319 -18.17 17.56 21.94
C ARG A 319 -17.40 18.61 21.17
N GLY A 320 -16.95 19.66 21.86
CA GLY A 320 -16.19 20.77 21.27
C GLY A 320 -17.07 21.78 20.54
N ASN A 321 -16.45 22.64 19.75
CA ASN A 321 -17.10 23.69 18.99
C ASN A 321 -16.88 23.47 17.51
N GLY A 322 -17.94 23.37 16.75
CA GLY A 322 -17.86 23.16 15.30
C GLY A 322 -19.22 23.19 14.62
N SER A 323 -19.18 23.09 13.33
CA SER A 323 -20.36 23.03 12.47
C SER A 323 -20.13 22.00 11.37
N LEU A 324 -21.14 21.18 11.12
CA LEU A 324 -21.18 20.24 10.02
C LEU A 324 -22.45 20.51 9.19
N TRP A 325 -22.35 20.57 7.89
CA TRP A 325 -23.51 20.79 7.03
C TRP A 325 -23.31 20.19 5.65
N CYS A 326 -24.43 20.00 4.95
CA CYS A 326 -24.41 19.76 3.52
C CYS A 326 -24.46 21.10 2.78
N THR A 327 -23.66 21.26 1.74
CA THR A 327 -23.67 22.49 0.94
C THR A 327 -24.93 22.61 0.07
N ASP A 328 -25.72 21.53 -0.09
CA ASP A 328 -27.05 21.61 -0.67
C ASP A 328 -28.03 22.27 0.30
N PRO A 329 -28.60 23.43 -0.05
CA PRO A 329 -29.55 24.14 0.82
C PRO A 329 -30.87 23.37 1.02
N ALA A 330 -31.18 22.38 0.17
CA ALA A 330 -32.37 21.56 0.28
C ALA A 330 -32.16 20.32 1.18
N ALA A 331 -30.92 20.05 1.61
CA ALA A 331 -30.61 18.88 2.43
C ALA A 331 -31.34 18.91 3.77
N LYS A 332 -31.93 17.80 4.13
CA LYS A 332 -32.48 17.55 5.48
C LYS A 332 -31.57 16.58 6.21
N TYR A 333 -31.42 16.82 7.51
CA TYR A 333 -30.56 16.03 8.38
C TYR A 333 -31.41 15.13 9.27
N LEU A 334 -31.23 13.84 9.14
CA LEU A 334 -31.95 12.83 9.89
C LEU A 334 -30.95 11.83 10.51
N LEU A 335 -31.35 11.18 11.58
CA LEU A 335 -30.66 9.99 12.07
C LEU A 335 -31.32 8.75 11.46
N ASP A 336 -30.53 7.91 10.87
CA ASP A 336 -30.94 6.60 10.38
C ASP A 336 -30.55 5.53 11.41
N ASN A 337 -31.53 5.04 12.15
CA ASN A 337 -31.34 4.02 13.19
C ASN A 337 -31.34 2.60 12.64
N GLU A 338 -31.70 2.43 11.38
CA GLU A 338 -31.86 1.14 10.71
C GLU A 338 -30.91 0.98 9.53
N TYR A 339 -29.78 1.65 9.55
CA TYR A 339 -28.86 1.61 8.41
C TYR A 339 -28.22 0.23 8.26
N ASN A 340 -28.83 -0.58 7.41
CA ASN A 340 -28.51 -2.00 7.24
C ASN A 340 -27.13 -2.27 6.64
N GLY A 341 -26.54 -1.31 5.95
CA GLY A 341 -25.22 -1.46 5.31
C GLY A 341 -24.04 -1.37 6.27
N LEU A 342 -24.25 -0.74 7.44
CA LEU A 342 -23.20 -0.48 8.44
C LEU A 342 -23.49 -1.17 9.78
N THR A 343 -24.17 -2.28 9.75
CA THR A 343 -24.53 -3.04 10.95
C THR A 343 -23.31 -3.45 11.77
N THR A 344 -23.56 -3.96 12.95
CA THR A 344 -22.55 -4.40 13.95
C THR A 344 -21.46 -5.31 13.37
N SER A 345 -21.72 -6.01 12.27
CA SER A 345 -20.70 -6.78 11.55
C SER A 345 -19.62 -5.92 10.89
N ALA A 346 -19.87 -4.64 10.69
CA ALA A 346 -18.88 -3.67 10.21
C ALA A 346 -18.01 -3.11 11.31
N GLY A 347 -18.30 -3.40 12.58
CA GLY A 347 -17.53 -2.93 13.71
C GLY A 347 -17.64 -1.44 13.98
N LEU A 348 -18.69 -0.78 13.53
CA LEU A 348 -18.95 0.62 13.85
C LEU A 348 -19.38 0.76 15.31
N ASN A 349 -18.88 1.79 16.00
CA ASN A 349 -19.26 2.08 17.38
C ASN A 349 -20.67 2.65 17.51
N SER A 350 -21.16 3.29 16.47
CA SER A 350 -22.51 3.84 16.40
C SER A 350 -23.41 2.94 15.57
N LYS A 351 -24.62 2.70 16.05
CA LYS A 351 -25.68 2.02 15.29
C LYS A 351 -26.43 2.98 14.37
N ASN A 352 -26.29 4.27 14.62
CA ASN A 352 -26.99 5.31 13.90
C ASN A 352 -26.04 5.94 12.88
N ALA A 353 -26.57 6.39 11.79
CA ALA A 353 -25.86 7.15 10.77
C ALA A 353 -26.55 8.49 10.55
N LEU A 354 -25.77 9.52 10.24
CA LEU A 354 -26.32 10.76 9.75
C LEU A 354 -26.77 10.54 8.30
N LYS A 355 -28.04 10.83 8.01
CA LYS A 355 -28.65 10.73 6.71
C LYS A 355 -28.93 12.13 6.17
N PHE A 356 -28.54 12.36 4.94
CA PHE A 356 -28.91 13.56 4.18
C PHE A 356 -30.03 13.19 3.21
N GLU A 357 -31.20 13.79 3.36
CA GLU A 357 -32.31 13.64 2.43
C GLU A 357 -32.44 14.87 1.53
N ASN A 358 -33.12 14.72 0.39
CA ASN A 358 -33.36 15.77 -0.60
C ASN A 358 -32.09 16.41 -1.18
N THR A 359 -31.02 15.63 -1.30
CA THR A 359 -29.80 16.08 -1.93
C THR A 359 -29.40 15.15 -3.06
N TYR A 360 -28.76 15.71 -4.09
CA TYR A 360 -28.31 14.97 -5.26
C TYR A 360 -26.80 14.89 -5.26
N TRP A 361 -26.27 13.70 -4.94
CA TRP A 361 -24.83 13.45 -4.88
C TRP A 361 -24.23 13.01 -6.21
N TRP A 362 -25.06 12.83 -7.25
CA TRP A 362 -24.72 12.11 -8.46
C TRP A 362 -24.10 12.97 -9.56
N ASP A 363 -24.20 14.29 -9.45
CA ASP A 363 -23.83 15.21 -10.53
C ASP A 363 -22.41 15.76 -10.35
N PHE A 364 -21.46 14.89 -10.12
CA PHE A 364 -20.04 15.27 -10.07
C PHE A 364 -19.48 15.65 -11.47
N ALA A 365 -20.20 15.35 -12.55
CA ALA A 365 -19.73 15.58 -13.91
C ALA A 365 -19.66 17.07 -14.29
N GLU A 366 -20.40 17.94 -13.60
CA GLU A 366 -20.51 19.37 -13.96
C GLU A 366 -19.95 20.33 -12.91
N ASN A 367 -19.15 19.89 -11.95
CA ASN A 367 -18.67 20.71 -10.82
C ASN A 367 -19.79 21.37 -9.98
N THR A 368 -20.99 20.86 -10.05
CA THR A 368 -22.15 21.32 -9.29
C THR A 368 -22.46 20.44 -8.10
N GLY A 369 -21.54 19.49 -7.77
CA GLY A 369 -21.72 18.55 -6.68
C GLY A 369 -21.81 19.23 -5.33
N TYR A 370 -22.77 18.80 -4.53
CA TYR A 370 -22.88 19.16 -3.14
C TYR A 370 -21.87 18.36 -2.30
N ALA A 371 -21.41 18.94 -1.19
CA ALA A 371 -20.42 18.35 -0.31
C ALA A 371 -20.90 18.40 1.14
N VAL A 372 -20.35 17.53 1.96
CA VAL A 372 -20.39 17.69 3.40
C VAL A 372 -19.24 18.59 3.80
N ALA A 373 -19.54 19.69 4.44
CA ALA A 373 -18.57 20.65 4.92
C ALA A 373 -18.45 20.59 6.43
N LEU A 374 -17.23 20.74 6.91
CA LEU A 374 -16.86 20.67 8.31
C LEU A 374 -16.08 21.93 8.68
N LYS A 375 -16.46 22.58 9.78
CA LYS A 375 -15.75 23.73 10.34
C LYS A 375 -15.57 23.53 11.84
N PHE A 376 -14.36 23.68 12.32
CA PHE A 376 -14.03 23.62 13.76
C PHE A 376 -12.79 24.47 14.05
N SER A 377 -12.60 24.80 15.33
CA SER A 377 -11.41 25.52 15.76
C SER A 377 -10.27 24.53 15.99
N THR A 378 -9.09 24.90 15.52
CA THR A 378 -7.83 24.21 15.83
C THR A 378 -7.06 24.88 16.96
N GLU A 379 -7.66 25.87 17.64
CA GLU A 379 -7.05 26.56 18.78
C GLU A 379 -6.77 25.56 19.91
N GLY A 380 -5.55 25.54 20.38
CA GLY A 380 -5.07 24.59 21.38
C GLY A 380 -4.69 23.21 20.84
N ALA A 381 -4.81 22.99 19.52
CA ALA A 381 -4.29 21.80 18.89
C ALA A 381 -2.75 21.84 18.87
N GLY A 382 -2.14 20.66 19.03
CA GLY A 382 -0.72 20.47 18.73
C GLY A 382 -0.42 20.59 17.23
N ALA A 383 0.81 20.28 16.86
CA ALA A 383 1.26 20.33 15.46
C ALA A 383 0.52 19.34 14.53
N ASN A 384 -0.13 18.32 15.07
CA ASN A 384 -0.73 17.21 14.32
C ASN A 384 -2.23 17.15 14.56
N LEU A 385 -2.98 17.26 13.48
CA LEU A 385 -4.43 17.06 13.44
C LEU A 385 -4.73 15.81 12.64
N SER A 386 -5.64 14.96 13.14
CA SER A 386 -6.22 13.86 12.38
C SER A 386 -7.73 14.05 12.26
N LEU A 387 -8.28 13.75 11.09
CA LEU A 387 -9.70 13.76 10.77
C LEU A 387 -10.18 12.33 10.55
#